data_e8e2bf27e79a8fc9daabc29720fe78b2
#
_entry.id   e8e2bf27e79a8fc9daabc29720fe78b2
#
_cell.length_a   1.000
_cell.length_b   1.000
_cell.length_c   1.000
_cell.angle_alpha   90.00
_cell.angle_beta   90.00
_cell.angle_gamma   90.00
#
_symmetry.space_group_name_H-M   'P 1'
#
loop_
_entity.id
_entity.type
_entity.pdbx_description
1 polymer ?
#
loop_
_entity_poly.entity_id
_entity_poly.type
_entity_poly.pdbx_seq_one_letter_code
_entity_poly.pdbx_strand_id
1 'polypeptide(L)'
;SGFWIKDGNNFVNIENVMPDATLREVHIYEFDSTFSLRTITNAKTGIFHDGQWKLENISQTIFNDDSIRTNSILKGNWKSLIRPEMMNVLIISPEKMSTLNLFRFISYLKNNNQKTNRYEVALWEKIIHPITPIVMLIFAVPFGFLQERSGGKVLKIFIGISAGIAYQIFNTM
;
A
#
# COMPACT_ATOMS: atom_id res chain seq x y z
N SER A 1 -10.51 -1.16 -4.59
CA SER A 1 -9.78 0.02 -5.07
C SER A 1 -8.41 -0.44 -5.54
N GLY A 2 -8.09 -0.27 -6.77
CA GLY A 2 -6.82 -0.61 -7.40
C GLY A 2 -6.34 0.55 -8.25
N PHE A 3 -5.26 0.37 -8.98
CA PHE A 3 -4.78 1.36 -9.94
C PHE A 3 -5.05 0.88 -11.37
N TRP A 4 -5.30 1.86 -12.23
CA TRP A 4 -5.61 1.64 -13.63
C TRP A 4 -4.39 1.93 -14.50
N ILE A 5 -4.11 1.02 -15.44
CA ILE A 5 -3.07 1.18 -16.44
C ILE A 5 -3.69 0.98 -17.82
N LYS A 6 -3.29 1.81 -18.78
CA LYS A 6 -3.63 1.61 -20.18
C LYS A 6 -2.53 0.79 -20.85
N ASP A 7 -2.91 -0.34 -21.46
CA ASP A 7 -2.03 -1.25 -22.20
C ASP A 7 -2.52 -1.39 -23.65
N GLY A 8 -2.01 -0.55 -24.54
CA GLY A 8 -2.54 -0.44 -25.90
C GLY A 8 -3.98 0.09 -25.92
N ASN A 9 -4.91 -0.71 -26.47
CA ASN A 9 -6.34 -0.42 -26.47
C ASN A 9 -7.05 -0.97 -25.22
N ASN A 10 -6.32 -1.67 -24.35
CA ASN A 10 -6.88 -2.32 -23.19
C ASN A 10 -6.70 -1.47 -21.93
N PHE A 11 -7.60 -1.67 -20.97
CA PHE A 11 -7.48 -1.09 -19.64
C PHE A 11 -7.30 -2.21 -18.62
N VAL A 12 -6.32 -2.05 -17.77
CA VAL A 12 -5.97 -3.02 -16.74
C VAL A 12 -6.12 -2.39 -15.38
N ASN A 13 -6.91 -3.02 -14.53
CA ASN A 13 -6.99 -2.67 -13.12
C ASN A 13 -6.26 -3.74 -12.30
N ILE A 14 -5.36 -3.33 -11.43
CA ILE A 14 -4.62 -4.22 -10.54
C ILE A 14 -4.89 -3.76 -9.13
N GLU A 15 -5.48 -4.61 -8.30
CA GLU A 15 -5.78 -4.22 -6.92
C GLU A 15 -4.53 -4.13 -6.05
N ASN A 16 -3.62 -5.08 -6.19
CA ASN A 16 -2.42 -5.15 -5.37
C ASN A 16 -1.22 -5.64 -6.18
N VAL A 17 -0.07 -5.00 -5.95
CA VAL A 17 1.24 -5.46 -6.41
C VAL A 17 2.06 -5.85 -5.20
N MET A 18 2.52 -7.08 -5.18
CA MET A 18 3.37 -7.60 -4.12
C MET A 18 4.83 -7.15 -4.36
N PRO A 19 5.70 -7.12 -3.33
CA PRO A 19 7.09 -6.72 -3.51
C PRO A 19 7.93 -7.61 -4.43
N ASP A 20 7.50 -8.86 -4.62
CA ASP A 20 8.06 -9.79 -5.58
C ASP A 20 7.52 -9.56 -7.01
N ALA A 21 6.85 -8.42 -7.23
CA ALA A 21 6.16 -8.07 -8.45
C ALA A 21 5.01 -9.02 -8.84
N THR A 22 4.54 -9.89 -7.94
CA THR A 22 3.34 -10.68 -8.16
C THR A 22 2.12 -9.76 -8.12
N LEU A 23 1.27 -9.83 -9.14
CA LEU A 23 0.01 -9.11 -9.21
C LEU A 23 -1.09 -9.92 -8.52
N ARG A 24 -2.00 -9.22 -7.84
CA ARG A 24 -3.21 -9.82 -7.27
C ARG A 24 -4.45 -9.07 -7.70
N GLU A 25 -5.52 -9.83 -7.98
CA GLU A 25 -6.81 -9.34 -8.45
C GLU A 25 -6.62 -8.44 -9.67
N VAL A 26 -6.26 -9.08 -10.79
CA VAL A 26 -5.99 -8.41 -12.07
C VAL A 26 -7.25 -8.48 -12.91
N HIS A 27 -7.74 -7.32 -13.35
CA HIS A 27 -8.90 -7.18 -14.21
C HIS A 27 -8.46 -6.54 -15.52
N ILE A 28 -8.60 -7.25 -16.63
CA ILE A 28 -8.21 -6.81 -17.97
C ILE A 28 -9.48 -6.59 -18.78
N TYR A 29 -9.65 -5.38 -19.29
CA TYR A 29 -10.75 -4.98 -20.16
C TYR A 29 -10.22 -4.77 -21.56
N GLU A 30 -10.59 -5.66 -22.49
CA GLU A 30 -10.11 -5.62 -23.87
C GLU A 30 -11.16 -4.99 -24.77
N PHE A 31 -10.75 -3.97 -25.51
CA PHE A 31 -11.60 -3.23 -26.43
C PHE A 31 -11.16 -3.46 -27.88
N ASP A 32 -12.12 -3.47 -28.79
CA ASP A 32 -11.85 -3.51 -30.23
C ASP A 32 -11.42 -2.13 -30.77
N SER A 33 -11.21 -2.07 -32.08
CA SER A 33 -10.84 -0.83 -32.78
C SER A 33 -11.91 0.27 -32.74
N THR A 34 -13.17 -0.08 -32.44
CA THR A 34 -14.31 0.82 -32.30
C THR A 34 -14.59 1.23 -30.86
N PHE A 35 -13.69 0.86 -29.90
CA PHE A 35 -13.87 1.05 -28.48
C PHE A 35 -15.09 0.31 -27.88
N SER A 36 -15.52 -0.78 -28.51
CA SER A 36 -16.51 -1.67 -27.92
C SER A 36 -15.81 -2.71 -27.06
N LEU A 37 -16.37 -2.97 -25.84
CA LEU A 37 -15.82 -3.96 -24.92
C LEU A 37 -16.03 -5.38 -25.47
N ARG A 38 -14.96 -6.12 -25.69
CA ARG A 38 -14.99 -7.49 -26.22
C ARG A 38 -14.77 -8.54 -25.15
N THR A 39 -13.88 -8.27 -24.19
CA THR A 39 -13.54 -9.30 -23.22
C THR A 39 -13.24 -8.64 -21.87
N ILE A 40 -13.71 -9.29 -20.80
CA ILE A 40 -13.28 -9.01 -19.43
C ILE A 40 -12.56 -10.24 -18.91
N THR A 41 -11.30 -10.11 -18.58
CA THR A 41 -10.50 -11.18 -17.99
C THR A 41 -10.19 -10.82 -16.54
N ASN A 42 -10.64 -11.64 -15.61
CA ASN A 42 -10.34 -11.52 -14.19
C ASN A 42 -9.38 -12.64 -13.79
N ALA A 43 -8.25 -12.31 -13.17
CA ALA A 43 -7.27 -13.27 -12.69
C ALA A 43 -6.91 -13.01 -11.23
N LYS A 44 -6.84 -14.07 -10.42
CA LYS A 44 -6.47 -13.92 -9.01
C LYS A 44 -5.02 -13.55 -8.81
N THR A 45 -4.13 -14.11 -9.63
CA THR A 45 -2.69 -13.87 -9.55
C THR A 45 -2.08 -13.74 -10.94
N GLY A 46 -1.05 -12.89 -11.04
CA GLY A 46 -0.21 -12.74 -12.22
C GLY A 46 1.26 -12.71 -11.83
N ILE A 47 2.06 -13.58 -12.42
CA ILE A 47 3.50 -13.68 -12.17
C ILE A 47 4.24 -13.45 -13.48
N PHE A 48 5.24 -12.55 -13.46
CA PHE A 48 6.05 -12.28 -14.64
C PHE A 48 7.15 -13.34 -14.78
N HIS A 49 7.14 -14.04 -15.89
CA HIS A 49 8.13 -15.07 -16.20
C HIS A 49 8.37 -15.13 -17.71
N ASP A 50 9.64 -15.20 -18.12
CA ASP A 50 10.06 -15.29 -19.52
C ASP A 50 9.47 -14.19 -20.43
N GLY A 51 9.42 -12.94 -19.92
CA GLY A 51 8.94 -11.79 -20.69
C GLY A 51 7.40 -11.69 -20.84
N GLN A 52 6.65 -12.53 -20.16
CA GLN A 52 5.18 -12.56 -20.19
C GLN A 52 4.59 -12.70 -18.79
N TRP A 53 3.34 -12.25 -18.62
CA TRP A 53 2.58 -12.47 -17.40
C TRP A 53 1.88 -13.84 -17.47
N LYS A 54 2.18 -14.70 -16.51
CA LYS A 54 1.45 -15.95 -16.29
C LYS A 54 0.34 -15.66 -15.30
N LEU A 55 -0.90 -15.73 -15.78
CA LEU A 55 -2.09 -15.52 -14.95
C LEU A 55 -2.62 -16.85 -14.44
N GLU A 56 -3.12 -16.86 -13.20
CA GLU A 56 -3.73 -18.05 -12.60
C GLU A 56 -5.14 -17.74 -12.08
N ASN A 57 -5.98 -18.77 -12.08
CA ASN A 57 -7.39 -18.70 -11.71
C ASN A 57 -8.12 -17.60 -12.49
N ILE A 58 -8.18 -17.79 -13.79
CA ILE A 58 -8.74 -16.84 -14.75
C ILE A 58 -10.22 -17.12 -14.95
N SER A 59 -11.04 -16.08 -14.87
CA SER A 59 -12.42 -16.04 -15.34
C SER A 59 -12.51 -15.04 -16.49
N GLN A 60 -12.84 -15.51 -17.68
CA GLN A 60 -12.93 -14.69 -18.88
C GLN A 60 -14.36 -14.61 -19.37
N THR A 61 -14.89 -13.41 -19.50
CA THR A 61 -16.21 -13.13 -20.06
C THR A 61 -16.02 -12.49 -21.43
N ILE A 62 -16.57 -13.13 -22.46
CA ILE A 62 -16.48 -12.70 -23.85
C ILE A 62 -17.85 -12.17 -24.27
N PHE A 63 -17.86 -10.96 -24.80
CA PHE A 63 -19.04 -10.27 -25.32
C PHE A 63 -19.05 -10.38 -26.83
N ASN A 64 -20.01 -11.12 -27.36
CA ASN A 64 -20.34 -11.13 -28.80
C ASN A 64 -21.67 -10.41 -29.01
N ASP A 65 -21.94 -10.00 -30.23
CA ASP A 65 -23.12 -9.19 -30.56
C ASP A 65 -24.45 -9.82 -30.09
N ASP A 66 -24.54 -11.18 -30.08
CA ASP A 66 -25.75 -11.92 -29.71
C ASP A 66 -25.59 -12.81 -28.45
N SER A 67 -24.42 -12.87 -27.84
CA SER A 67 -24.20 -13.79 -26.71
C SER A 67 -23.08 -13.35 -25.78
N ILE A 68 -23.27 -13.65 -24.49
CA ILE A 68 -22.22 -13.48 -23.45
C ILE A 68 -21.80 -14.87 -23.01
N ARG A 69 -20.51 -15.17 -23.05
CA ARG A 69 -19.94 -16.45 -22.60
C ARG A 69 -18.90 -16.23 -21.54
N THR A 70 -18.96 -17.01 -20.46
CA THR A 70 -17.96 -16.99 -19.41
C THR A 70 -17.24 -18.33 -19.36
N ASN A 71 -15.92 -18.29 -19.43
CA ASN A 71 -15.03 -19.44 -19.34
C ASN A 71 -14.12 -19.30 -18.13
N SER A 72 -13.84 -20.42 -17.45
CA SER A 72 -12.86 -20.47 -16.38
C SER A 72 -11.64 -21.25 -16.85
N ILE A 73 -10.45 -20.67 -16.68
CA ILE A 73 -9.17 -21.22 -17.11
C ILE A 73 -8.21 -21.20 -15.92
N LEU A 74 -7.57 -22.33 -15.63
CA LEU A 74 -6.66 -22.42 -14.48
C LEU A 74 -5.40 -21.57 -14.67
N LYS A 75 -4.83 -21.56 -15.87
CA LYS A 75 -3.61 -20.83 -16.21
C LYS A 75 -3.67 -20.28 -17.63
N GLY A 76 -3.17 -19.08 -17.83
CA GLY A 76 -3.08 -18.44 -19.13
C GLY A 76 -1.91 -17.48 -19.21
N ASN A 77 -1.45 -17.18 -20.41
CA ASN A 77 -0.40 -16.21 -20.65
C ASN A 77 -1.03 -14.90 -21.12
N TRP A 78 -0.61 -13.80 -20.52
CA TRP A 78 -0.99 -12.45 -20.92
C TRP A 78 0.23 -11.71 -21.46
N LYS A 79 0.19 -11.36 -22.73
CA LYS A 79 1.18 -10.53 -23.38
C LYS A 79 0.83 -9.07 -23.13
N SER A 80 1.63 -8.37 -22.36
CA SER A 80 1.43 -6.97 -21.99
C SER A 80 2.73 -6.19 -22.18
N LEU A 81 2.60 -4.90 -22.47
CA LEU A 81 3.72 -3.96 -22.45
C LEU A 81 4.13 -3.58 -21.03
N ILE A 82 3.29 -3.90 -20.05
CA ILE A 82 3.52 -3.62 -18.64
C ILE A 82 4.61 -4.55 -18.12
N ARG A 83 5.70 -3.98 -17.60
CA ARG A 83 6.82 -4.73 -17.01
C ARG A 83 6.88 -4.54 -15.49
N PRO A 84 7.45 -5.50 -14.75
CA PRO A 84 7.62 -5.39 -13.30
C PRO A 84 8.34 -4.12 -12.85
N GLU A 85 9.31 -3.65 -13.64
CA GLU A 85 10.07 -2.43 -13.32
C GLU A 85 9.18 -1.19 -13.27
N MET A 86 8.11 -1.15 -14.08
CA MET A 86 7.13 -0.06 -14.08
C MET A 86 6.23 -0.10 -12.84
N MET A 87 6.11 -1.28 -12.22
CA MET A 87 5.29 -1.49 -11.02
C MET A 87 5.97 -1.03 -9.73
N ASN A 88 7.28 -0.78 -9.73
CA ASN A 88 8.02 -0.33 -8.54
C ASN A 88 7.47 0.98 -7.94
N VAL A 89 6.84 1.82 -8.76
CA VAL A 89 6.18 3.06 -8.32
C VAL A 89 4.80 2.78 -7.71
N LEU A 90 4.19 1.63 -8.03
CA LEU A 90 2.84 1.23 -7.66
C LEU A 90 2.80 0.27 -6.47
N ILE A 91 3.97 -0.17 -5.98
CA ILE A 91 4.06 -1.00 -4.76
C ILE A 91 3.38 -0.26 -3.61
N ILE A 92 2.47 -0.94 -2.96
CA ILE A 92 1.65 -0.38 -1.87
C ILE A 92 2.56 0.29 -0.85
N SER A 93 2.38 1.59 -0.67
CA SER A 93 3.07 2.36 0.36
C SER A 93 2.75 1.75 1.73
N PRO A 94 3.77 1.36 2.52
CA PRO A 94 3.55 0.76 3.85
C PRO A 94 2.71 1.65 4.76
N GLU A 95 2.73 2.96 4.53
CA GLU A 95 1.95 3.96 5.28
C GLU A 95 0.42 3.74 5.14
N LYS A 96 -0.04 3.21 3.99
CA LYS A 96 -1.47 2.95 3.71
C LYS A 96 -1.96 1.61 4.22
N MET A 97 -1.06 0.69 4.60
CA MET A 97 -1.43 -0.61 5.14
C MET A 97 -1.88 -0.48 6.59
N SER A 98 -2.84 -1.31 7.04
CA SER A 98 -3.14 -1.41 8.47
C SER A 98 -1.97 -2.07 9.22
N THR A 99 -1.82 -1.78 10.52
CA THR A 99 -0.72 -2.32 11.35
C THR A 99 -0.67 -3.85 11.33
N LEU A 100 -1.83 -4.51 11.39
CA LEU A 100 -1.92 -5.97 11.33
C LEU A 100 -1.52 -6.54 9.95
N ASN A 101 -1.96 -5.88 8.88
CA ASN A 101 -1.60 -6.29 7.52
C ASN A 101 -0.11 -6.08 7.27
N LEU A 102 0.45 -4.97 7.76
CA LEU A 102 1.88 -4.68 7.66
C LEU A 102 2.72 -5.70 8.40
N PHE A 103 2.29 -6.12 9.61
CA PHE A 103 2.96 -7.17 10.37
C PHE A 103 2.96 -8.52 9.61
N ARG A 104 1.80 -8.95 9.10
CA ARG A 104 1.69 -10.18 8.29
C ARG A 104 2.53 -10.12 7.03
N PHE A 105 2.59 -8.96 6.42
CA PHE A 105 3.36 -8.71 5.22
C PHE A 105 4.87 -8.79 5.47
N ILE A 106 5.37 -8.19 6.55
CA ILE A 106 6.77 -8.31 6.98
C ILE A 106 7.14 -9.79 7.24
N SER A 107 6.25 -10.54 7.91
CA SER A 107 6.48 -11.98 8.15
C SER A 107 6.56 -12.76 6.84
N TYR A 108 5.71 -12.46 5.87
CA TYR A 108 5.75 -13.05 4.54
C TYR A 108 7.07 -12.74 3.82
N LEU A 109 7.52 -11.48 3.85
CA LEU A 109 8.78 -11.05 3.23
C LEU A 109 9.99 -11.76 3.88
N LYS A 110 10.03 -11.86 5.21
CA LYS A 110 11.10 -12.56 5.94
C LYS A 110 11.20 -14.03 5.54
N ASN A 111 10.05 -14.70 5.43
CA ASN A 111 10.01 -16.10 5.02
C ASN A 111 10.49 -16.34 3.58
N ASN A 112 10.44 -15.29 2.74
CA ASN A 112 10.89 -15.34 1.35
C ASN A 112 12.27 -14.68 1.14
N ASN A 113 13.06 -14.45 2.20
CA ASN A 113 14.39 -13.82 2.16
C ASN A 113 14.42 -12.46 1.43
N GLN A 114 13.32 -11.70 1.48
CA GLN A 114 13.24 -10.37 0.86
C GLN A 114 13.58 -9.25 1.87
N LYS A 115 14.02 -8.08 1.34
CA LYS A 115 14.37 -6.93 2.17
C LYS A 115 13.14 -6.35 2.86
N THR A 116 13.14 -6.29 4.20
CA THR A 116 12.02 -5.85 5.03
C THR A 116 12.21 -4.49 5.66
N ASN A 117 13.42 -3.92 5.63
CA ASN A 117 13.81 -2.72 6.39
C ASN A 117 12.80 -1.56 6.28
N ARG A 118 12.34 -1.25 5.07
CA ARG A 118 11.38 -0.16 4.84
C ARG A 118 10.03 -0.41 5.53
N TYR A 119 9.57 -1.65 5.52
CA TYR A 119 8.28 -2.02 6.11
C TYR A 119 8.36 -2.13 7.64
N GLU A 120 9.51 -2.53 8.17
CA GLU A 120 9.75 -2.56 9.61
C GLU A 120 9.78 -1.15 10.21
N VAL A 121 10.44 -0.21 9.54
CA VAL A 121 10.43 1.21 9.97
C VAL A 121 9.00 1.74 9.99
N ALA A 122 8.23 1.54 8.92
CA ALA A 122 6.85 1.99 8.86
C ALA A 122 5.94 1.32 9.93
N LEU A 123 6.22 0.07 10.31
CA LEU A 123 5.52 -0.61 11.42
C LEU A 123 5.84 0.06 12.76
N TRP A 124 7.11 0.36 13.03
CA TRP A 124 7.53 1.04 14.25
C TRP A 124 6.94 2.45 14.34
N GLU A 125 6.94 3.20 13.27
CA GLU A 125 6.30 4.52 13.21
C GLU A 125 4.82 4.44 13.58
N LYS A 126 4.07 3.46 13.03
CA LYS A 126 2.65 3.27 13.35
C LYS A 126 2.37 2.88 14.80
N ILE A 127 3.31 2.21 15.45
CA ILE A 127 3.19 1.84 16.87
C ILE A 127 3.55 3.02 17.77
N ILE A 128 4.58 3.78 17.43
CA ILE A 128 5.07 4.89 18.23
C ILE A 128 4.13 6.10 18.14
N HIS A 129 3.56 6.37 16.97
CA HIS A 129 2.67 7.53 16.75
C HIS A 129 1.55 7.68 17.80
N PRO A 130 0.77 6.64 18.15
CA PRO A 130 -0.27 6.77 19.16
C PRO A 130 0.26 6.90 20.60
N ILE A 131 1.52 6.49 20.87
CA ILE A 131 2.14 6.57 22.18
C ILE A 131 2.62 8.01 22.47
N THR A 132 3.05 8.73 21.46
CA THR A 132 3.57 10.10 21.55
C THR A 132 2.63 11.07 22.30
N PRO A 133 1.32 11.17 21.98
CA PRO A 133 0.40 12.04 22.71
C PRO A 133 0.25 11.65 24.19
N ILE A 134 0.30 10.35 24.50
CA ILE A 134 0.19 9.85 25.87
C ILE A 134 1.41 10.28 26.69
N VAL A 135 2.61 10.14 26.12
CA VAL A 135 3.85 10.59 26.76
C VAL A 135 3.81 12.10 26.98
N MET A 136 3.38 12.87 25.98
CA MET A 136 3.23 14.32 26.13
C MET A 136 2.21 14.70 27.23
N LEU A 137 1.11 13.97 27.34
CA LEU A 137 0.13 14.19 28.41
C LEU A 137 0.73 13.94 29.79
N ILE A 138 1.49 12.85 29.95
CA ILE A 138 2.18 12.53 31.21
C ILE A 138 3.17 13.63 31.59
N PHE A 139 3.92 14.16 30.63
CA PHE A 139 4.82 15.29 30.89
C PHE A 139 4.09 16.59 31.20
N ALA A 140 2.89 16.80 30.67
CA ALA A 140 2.10 18.00 30.94
C ALA A 140 1.47 18.01 32.35
N VAL A 141 1.12 16.84 32.89
CA VAL A 141 0.44 16.68 34.19
C VAL A 141 1.19 17.37 35.35
N PRO A 142 2.51 17.23 35.57
CA PRO A 142 3.22 17.92 36.66
C PRO A 142 3.13 19.43 36.56
N PHE A 143 3.07 19.98 35.34
CA PHE A 143 2.96 21.45 35.18
C PHE A 143 1.57 21.96 35.52
N GLY A 144 0.53 21.16 35.41
CA GLY A 144 -0.83 21.50 35.84
C GLY A 144 -1.00 21.51 37.34
N PHE A 145 -0.23 20.69 38.07
CA PHE A 145 -0.32 20.59 39.54
C PHE A 145 0.64 21.50 40.29
N LEU A 146 1.58 22.17 39.62
CA LEU A 146 2.48 23.14 40.27
C LEU A 146 1.69 24.36 40.72
N GLN A 147 1.34 24.33 41.99
CA GLN A 147 0.52 25.31 42.70
C GLN A 147 1.07 26.72 42.57
N GLU A 148 0.17 27.71 42.52
CA GLU A 148 0.41 29.13 42.19
C GLU A 148 1.29 29.94 43.17
N ARG A 149 2.04 29.34 44.04
CA ARG A 149 2.73 30.00 45.17
C ARG A 149 4.03 30.72 44.82
N SER A 150 4.49 30.70 43.59
CA SER A 150 5.72 31.42 43.23
C SER A 150 5.63 32.02 41.84
N GLY A 151 5.86 33.31 41.71
CA GLY A 151 5.66 34.20 40.56
C GLY A 151 6.34 33.86 39.23
N GLY A 152 6.41 32.62 38.85
CA GLY A 152 7.10 32.15 37.66
C GLY A 152 6.18 31.64 36.53
N LYS A 153 4.97 32.20 36.34
CA LYS A 153 4.04 31.79 35.28
C LYS A 153 4.70 31.81 33.89
N VAL A 154 5.44 32.87 33.61
CA VAL A 154 6.14 33.07 32.33
C VAL A 154 7.25 32.02 32.12
N LEU A 155 8.00 31.69 33.17
CA LEU A 155 9.08 30.70 33.09
C LEU A 155 8.53 29.29 32.83
N LYS A 156 7.39 28.92 33.42
CA LYS A 156 6.74 27.61 33.18
C LYS A 156 6.26 27.48 31.75
N ILE A 157 5.65 28.53 31.19
CA ILE A 157 5.21 28.59 29.80
C ILE A 157 6.41 28.46 28.86
N PHE A 158 7.51 29.21 29.18
CA PHE A 158 8.72 29.15 28.36
C PHE A 158 9.37 27.76 28.36
N ILE A 159 9.45 27.09 29.51
CA ILE A 159 9.97 25.73 29.62
C ILE A 159 9.11 24.77 28.84
N GLY A 160 7.76 24.85 28.91
CA GLY A 160 6.84 24.01 28.16
C GLY A 160 6.98 24.15 26.63
N ILE A 161 7.07 25.41 26.18
CA ILE A 161 7.26 25.69 24.73
C ILE A 161 8.63 25.18 24.26
N SER A 162 9.70 25.44 25.04
CA SER A 162 11.06 24.98 24.70
C SER A 162 11.16 23.45 24.64
N ALA A 163 10.53 22.75 25.59
CA ALA A 163 10.48 21.31 25.60
C ALA A 163 9.72 20.76 24.38
N GLY A 164 8.59 21.39 24.01
CA GLY A 164 7.81 21.02 22.81
C GLY A 164 8.61 21.20 21.51
N ILE A 165 9.32 22.32 21.37
CA ILE A 165 10.17 22.59 20.21
C ILE A 165 11.35 21.60 20.16
N ALA A 166 12.01 21.35 21.27
CA ALA A 166 13.13 20.40 21.35
C ALA A 166 12.66 18.98 20.95
N TYR A 167 11.50 18.56 21.43
CA TYR A 167 10.89 17.29 21.03
C TYR A 167 10.60 17.25 19.52
N GLN A 168 10.03 18.31 18.95
CA GLN A 168 9.73 18.41 17.52
C GLN A 168 10.99 18.25 16.67
N ILE A 169 12.07 18.93 17.05
CA ILE A 169 13.36 18.86 16.35
C ILE A 169 13.92 17.43 16.43
N PHE A 170 13.87 16.81 17.61
CA PHE A 170 14.38 15.46 17.79
C PHE A 170 13.60 14.41 17.00
N ASN A 171 12.28 14.59 16.82
CA ASN A 171 11.41 13.69 16.07
C ASN A 171 11.54 13.86 14.54
N THR A 172 12.12 14.97 14.07
CA THR A 172 12.28 15.28 12.63
C THR A 172 13.68 14.87 12.11
N MET A 173 14.62 14.54 12.99
CA MET A 173 15.94 14.01 12.66
C MET A 173 15.93 12.48 12.55
#